data_31c5d828603f84ab5ca503fdec0346c7
#
_entry.id   31c5d828603f84ab5ca503fdec0346c7
#
_cell.length_a   1.000
_cell.length_b   1.000
_cell.length_c   1.000
_cell.angle_alpha   90.00
_cell.angle_beta   90.00
_cell.angle_gamma   90.00
#
_symmetry.space_group_name_H-M   'P 1'
#
loop_
_entity.id
_entity.type
_entity.pdbx_description
1 polymer ?
#
loop_
_entity_poly.entity_id
_entity_poly.type
_entity_poly.pdbx_seq_one_letter_code
_entity_poly.pdbx_strand_id
1 'polypeptide(L)' 'MSEIKLNITGMTCEHCVRAVTKALKDVPGVTDVEVNLQPGSAVVHGEMDPTELISAVTSEGDVAVIQS' A
#
# COMPACT_ATOMS: atom_id res chain seq x y z
N MET A 1 -10.17 14.52 1.31
CA MET A 1 -9.32 13.37 1.69
C MET A 1 -9.97 12.09 1.23
N SER A 2 -9.19 11.23 0.64
CA SER A 2 -9.69 9.96 0.10
C SER A 2 -9.05 8.79 0.83
N GLU A 3 -9.79 7.68 0.88
CA GLU A 3 -9.30 6.44 1.44
C GLU A 3 -9.31 5.40 0.34
N ILE A 4 -8.19 4.74 0.14
CA ILE A 4 -8.06 3.69 -0.86
C ILE A 4 -7.64 2.40 -0.16
N LYS A 5 -8.38 1.33 -0.41
CA LYS A 5 -8.08 0.01 0.15
C LYS A 5 -7.45 -0.86 -0.92
N LEU A 6 -6.37 -1.52 -0.55
CA LEU A 6 -5.63 -2.40 -1.44
C LEU A 6 -5.55 -3.79 -0.84
N ASN A 7 -5.65 -4.79 -1.70
CA ASN A 7 -5.29 -6.16 -1.34
C ASN A 7 -3.87 -6.39 -1.84
N ILE A 8 -2.99 -6.83 -0.96
CA ILE A 8 -1.59 -7.01 -1.29
C ILE A 8 -1.22 -8.49 -1.14
N THR A 9 -0.63 -9.03 -2.19
CA THR A 9 -0.16 -10.42 -2.22
C THR A 9 1.36 -10.41 -2.25
N GLY A 10 1.99 -11.34 -1.56
CA GLY A 10 3.44 -11.47 -1.53
C GLY A 10 4.07 -11.05 -0.22
N MET A 11 3.30 -10.43 0.67
CA MET A 11 3.80 -10.10 1.99
C MET A 11 3.81 -11.35 2.85
N THR A 12 5.01 -11.77 3.26
CA THR A 12 5.16 -13.00 4.04
C THR A 12 5.74 -12.76 5.43
N CYS A 13 6.19 -11.55 5.73
CA CYS A 13 6.80 -11.24 7.02
C CYS A 13 6.70 -9.74 7.31
N GLU A 14 7.09 -9.35 8.52
CA GLU A 14 7.05 -7.95 8.93
C GLU A 14 7.94 -7.05 8.10
N HIS A 15 9.05 -7.58 7.57
CA HIS A 15 9.92 -6.80 6.70
C HIS A 15 9.16 -6.35 5.46
N CYS A 16 8.35 -7.22 4.90
CA CYS A 16 7.53 -6.87 3.74
C CYS A 16 6.52 -5.79 4.10
N VAL A 17 5.89 -5.89 5.26
CA VAL A 17 4.94 -4.89 5.73
C VAL A 17 5.61 -3.53 5.85
N ARG A 18 6.81 -3.49 6.43
CA ARG A 18 7.54 -2.23 6.61
C ARG A 18 7.95 -1.63 5.27
N ALA A 19 8.42 -2.46 4.36
CA ALA A 19 8.84 -2.00 3.04
C ALA A 19 7.66 -1.40 2.28
N VAL A 20 6.51 -2.08 2.30
CA VAL A 20 5.30 -1.60 1.64
C VAL A 20 4.82 -0.30 2.29
N THR A 21 4.80 -0.25 3.62
CA THR A 21 4.37 0.94 4.35
C THR A 21 5.23 2.15 3.95
N LYS A 22 6.54 1.97 3.92
CA LYS A 22 7.45 3.03 3.55
C LYS A 22 7.24 3.47 2.12
N ALA A 23 7.10 2.51 1.21
CA ALA A 23 6.89 2.81 -0.21
C ALA A 23 5.60 3.61 -0.41
N LEU A 24 4.53 3.23 0.28
CA LEU A 24 3.25 3.93 0.18
C LEU A 24 3.34 5.35 0.78
N LYS A 25 4.04 5.50 1.89
CA LYS A 25 4.22 6.81 2.51
C LYS A 25 5.03 7.76 1.65
N ASP A 26 5.90 7.22 0.81
CA ASP A 26 6.72 8.04 -0.09
C ASP A 26 5.93 8.55 -1.30
N VAL A 27 4.73 8.04 -1.53
CA VAL A 27 3.89 8.50 -2.63
C VAL A 27 3.39 9.93 -2.33
N PRO A 28 3.58 10.88 -3.25
CA PRO A 28 3.09 12.23 -3.05
C PRO A 28 1.59 12.28 -2.82
N GLY A 29 1.17 13.06 -1.83
CA GLY A 29 -0.24 13.21 -1.51
C GLY A 29 -0.75 12.27 -0.44
N VAL A 30 0.02 11.26 -0.06
CA VAL A 30 -0.36 10.32 1.00
C VAL A 30 -0.15 10.99 2.36
N THR A 31 -1.20 10.95 3.20
CA THR A 31 -1.13 11.52 4.55
C THR A 31 -1.00 10.45 5.61
N ASP A 32 -1.54 9.27 5.38
CA ASP A 32 -1.45 8.17 6.35
C ASP A 32 -1.60 6.83 5.64
N VAL A 33 -1.03 5.80 6.23
CA VAL A 33 -1.05 4.44 5.67
C VAL A 33 -1.20 3.44 6.80
N GLU A 34 -2.09 2.47 6.61
CA GLU A 34 -2.19 1.32 7.51
C GLU A 34 -2.02 0.06 6.69
N VAL A 35 -1.08 -0.79 7.09
CA VAL A 35 -0.81 -2.04 6.40
C VAL A 35 -1.02 -3.20 7.36
N ASN A 36 -1.74 -4.22 6.91
CA ASN A 36 -1.99 -5.43 7.69
C ASN A 36 -1.39 -6.62 6.96
N LEU A 37 -0.78 -7.52 7.71
CA LEU A 37 -0.18 -8.72 7.15
C LEU A 37 -1.24 -9.80 6.89
N GLN A 38 -2.20 -9.92 7.79
CA GLN A 38 -3.29 -10.88 7.64
C GLN A 38 -4.62 -10.20 7.94
N PRO A 39 -5.49 -10.06 6.91
CA PRO A 39 -5.18 -10.35 5.51
C PRO A 39 -4.17 -9.35 4.95
N GLY A 40 -3.46 -9.72 3.90
CA GLY A 40 -2.52 -8.82 3.26
C GLY A 40 -3.27 -7.65 2.63
N SER A 41 -3.31 -6.53 3.33
CA SER A 41 -4.07 -5.38 2.89
C SER A 41 -3.45 -4.09 3.37
N ALA A 42 -3.82 -2.99 2.72
CA ALA A 42 -3.38 -1.66 3.12
C ALA A 42 -4.53 -0.68 2.93
N VAL A 43 -4.60 0.28 3.85
CA VAL A 43 -5.53 1.40 3.74
C VAL A 43 -4.68 2.65 3.65
N VAL A 44 -4.86 3.41 2.58
CA VAL A 44 -4.08 4.62 2.32
C VAL A 44 -5.00 5.82 2.33
N HIS A 45 -4.64 6.83 3.11
CA HIS A 45 -5.40 8.07 3.22
C HIS A 45 -4.63 9.22 2.57
N GLY A 46 -5.34 10.08 1.85
CA GLY A 46 -4.74 11.25 1.24
C GLY A 46 -5.33 11.56 -0.12
N GLU A 47 -4.63 12.42 -0.84
CA GLU A 47 -5.01 12.85 -2.19
C GLU A 47 -3.95 12.32 -3.16
N MET A 48 -4.17 11.12 -3.70
CA MET A 48 -3.20 10.48 -4.58
C MET A 48 -3.90 9.62 -5.63
N ASP A 49 -3.13 9.28 -6.66
CA ASP A 49 -3.61 8.42 -7.73
C ASP A 49 -3.43 6.95 -7.30
N PRO A 50 -4.49 6.12 -7.39
CA PRO A 50 -4.37 4.69 -7.05
C PRO A 50 -3.28 3.97 -7.83
N THR A 51 -3.03 4.40 -9.08
CA THR A 51 -1.99 3.79 -9.91
C THR A 51 -0.61 3.95 -9.27
N GLU A 52 -0.36 5.07 -8.62
CA GLU A 52 0.91 5.31 -7.94
C GLU A 52 1.08 4.38 -6.75
N LEU A 53 -0.01 4.06 -6.06
CA LEU A 53 0.04 3.13 -4.93
C LEU A 53 0.40 1.73 -5.41
N ILE A 54 -0.22 1.29 -6.49
CA ILE A 54 0.07 -0.02 -7.08
C ILE A 54 1.53 -0.07 -7.54
N SER A 55 1.99 0.97 -8.19
CA SER A 55 3.37 1.06 -8.65
C SER A 55 4.36 0.99 -7.49
N ALA A 56 4.06 1.67 -6.39
CA ALA A 56 4.92 1.66 -5.21
C ALA A 56 5.03 0.25 -4.62
N VAL A 57 3.91 -0.45 -4.51
CA VAL A 57 3.89 -1.82 -3.99
C VAL A 57 4.61 -2.78 -4.95
N THR A 58 4.36 -2.65 -6.24
CA THR A 58 5.01 -3.48 -7.25
C THR A 58 6.52 -3.31 -7.23
N SER A 59 6.97 -2.10 -6.97
CA SER A 59 8.39 -1.77 -6.86
C SER A 59 9.08 -2.55 -5.74
N GLU A 60 8.32 -2.97 -4.73
CA GLU A 60 8.84 -3.77 -3.62
C GLU A 60 8.74 -5.27 -3.87
N GLY A 61 8.27 -5.68 -5.04
CA GLY A 61 8.15 -7.08 -5.41
C GLY A 61 6.83 -7.72 -5.03
N ASP A 62 5.89 -6.95 -4.53
CA ASP A 62 4.57 -7.45 -4.16
C ASP A 62 3.54 -7.10 -5.24
N VAL A 63 2.36 -7.69 -5.12
CA VAL A 63 1.26 -7.41 -6.05
C VAL A 63 0.13 -6.75 -5.26
N ALA A 64 -0.34 -5.61 -5.76
CA ALA A 64 -1.45 -4.89 -5.15
C ALA A 64 -2.62 -4.81 -6.12
N VAL A 65 -3.81 -4.99 -5.57
CA VAL A 65 -5.06 -4.84 -6.32
C VAL A 65 -5.95 -3.90 -5.53
N ILE A 66 -6.55 -2.94 -6.21
CA ILE A 66 -7.46 -2.01 -5.56
C ILE A 66 -8.73 -2.74 -5.17
N GLN A 67 -9.07 -2.66 -3.88
CA GLN A 67 -10.26 -3.30 -3.35
C GLN A 67 -11.50 -2.43 -3.50
N SER A 68 -11.34 -1.13 -3.38
CA SER A 68 -12.48 -0.22 -3.52
C SER A 68 -12.05 1.18 -3.83
#